data_1b5c2420b63ba03f26c77efda9df141b
#
_entry.id   1b5c2420b63ba03f26c77efda9df141b
#
_cell.length_a   1.000
_cell.length_b   1.000
_cell.length_c   1.000
_cell.angle_alpha   90.00
_cell.angle_beta   90.00
_cell.angle_gamma   90.00
#
_symmetry.space_group_name_H-M   'P 1'
#
loop_
_entity.id
_entity.type
_entity.pdbx_description
1 polymer ?
#
loop_
_entity_poly.entity_id
_entity_poly.type
_entity_poly.pdbx_seq_one_letter_code
_entity_poly.pdbx_strand_id
1 'polypeptide(L)'
;YEWYFTHLGGGKLLTTMIALAFGAIAITLAASIVSFFDVPNGVRVTAIVVLFVCLIPILMCSMFVNWKLCVPGANDNLTGVFASMSVLRYMAANNIRFENTEVVCVSMACEEAGLRGAKEYVKKHCGEDDVETVFVGTDTLRDFDDMGVYNKDMTGTVKLDKQAAAMVKHASDIAGYNLPYSSVFFGSSDAAAIQQGGMKAVALAAMDPTPARYYHTRGDTADNLDPKTIEAGINILLETAFLYDSEGLKDEY
;
A
#
# COMPACT_ATOMS: atom_id res chain seq x y z
N TYR A 1 4.32 17.04 10.33
CA TYR A 1 4.24 15.59 10.32
C TYR A 1 5.53 14.94 10.85
N GLU A 2 6.65 15.05 10.15
CA GLU A 2 7.90 14.33 10.46
C GLU A 2 8.34 14.52 11.92
N TRP A 3 8.36 15.76 12.43
CA TRP A 3 8.77 16.01 13.81
C TRP A 3 7.86 15.32 14.85
N TYR A 4 6.54 15.44 14.66
CA TYR A 4 5.57 14.78 15.55
C TYR A 4 5.67 13.27 15.46
N PHE A 5 5.77 12.74 14.26
CA PHE A 5 5.83 11.31 14.00
C PHE A 5 7.09 10.68 14.60
N THR A 6 8.24 11.34 14.45
CA THR A 6 9.52 10.80 14.94
C THR A 6 9.73 11.00 16.45
N HIS A 7 9.15 12.04 17.07
CA HIS A 7 9.43 12.40 18.46
C HIS A 7 8.26 12.15 19.41
N LEU A 8 7.01 12.15 18.94
CA LEU A 8 5.82 11.95 19.75
C LEU A 8 5.03 10.75 19.21
N GLY A 9 4.62 9.81 19.92
CA GLY A 9 3.64 8.76 19.65
C GLY A 9 3.68 7.99 18.31
N GLY A 10 4.47 8.43 17.31
CA GLY A 10 4.59 7.76 16.01
C GLY A 10 3.26 7.48 15.32
N GLY A 11 3.11 6.26 14.78
CA GLY A 11 1.90 5.82 14.08
C GLY A 11 0.63 5.87 14.90
N LYS A 12 0.70 5.64 16.23
CA LYS A 12 -0.48 5.73 17.11
C LYS A 12 -1.02 7.15 17.21
N LEU A 13 -0.13 8.15 17.26
CA LEU A 13 -0.54 9.55 17.25
C LEU A 13 -1.18 9.90 15.90
N LEU A 14 -0.57 9.48 14.81
CA LEU A 14 -1.05 9.72 13.45
C LEU A 14 -2.46 9.16 13.25
N THR A 15 -2.67 7.87 13.54
CA THR A 15 -3.97 7.22 13.39
C THR A 15 -5.03 7.85 14.28
N THR A 16 -4.69 8.23 15.51
CA THR A 16 -5.61 8.92 16.43
C THR A 16 -6.02 10.28 15.87
N MET A 17 -5.08 11.06 15.35
CA MET A 17 -5.38 12.39 14.80
C MET A 17 -6.24 12.30 13.54
N ILE A 18 -5.98 11.33 12.67
CA ILE A 18 -6.79 11.07 11.49
C ILE A 18 -8.22 10.67 11.91
N ALA A 19 -8.37 9.75 12.86
CA ALA A 19 -9.68 9.34 13.36
C ALA A 19 -10.46 10.52 13.97
N LEU A 20 -9.78 11.39 14.74
CA LEU A 20 -10.40 12.60 15.30
C LEU A 20 -10.81 13.59 14.19
N ALA A 21 -10.03 13.73 13.13
CA ALA A 21 -10.38 14.60 12.01
C ALA A 21 -11.59 14.08 11.23
N PHE A 22 -11.66 12.77 10.94
CA PHE A 22 -12.84 12.18 10.31
C PHE A 22 -14.09 12.30 11.19
N GLY A 23 -13.96 12.06 12.51
CA GLY A 23 -15.03 12.29 13.48
C GLY A 23 -15.50 13.75 13.48
N ALA A 24 -14.56 14.69 13.47
CA ALA A 24 -14.86 16.12 13.40
C ALA A 24 -15.59 16.51 12.11
N ILE A 25 -15.19 15.95 10.95
CA ILE A 25 -15.85 16.17 9.67
C ILE A 25 -17.30 15.64 9.73
N ALA A 26 -17.50 14.43 10.25
CA ALA A 26 -18.85 13.86 10.38
C ALA A 26 -19.75 14.69 11.30
N ILE A 27 -19.23 15.14 12.45
CA ILE A 27 -19.96 16.01 13.39
C ILE A 27 -20.27 17.37 12.74
N THR A 28 -19.30 17.93 12.00
CA THR A 28 -19.50 19.20 11.28
C THR A 28 -20.60 19.07 10.25
N LEU A 29 -20.64 17.97 9.49
CA LEU A 29 -21.69 17.69 8.52
C LEU A 29 -23.06 17.58 9.21
N ALA A 30 -23.15 16.82 10.31
CA ALA A 30 -24.39 16.70 11.08
C ALA A 30 -24.88 18.04 11.65
N ALA A 31 -23.98 18.83 12.25
CA ALA A 31 -24.30 20.16 12.77
C ALA A 31 -24.74 21.12 11.65
N SER A 32 -24.14 21.03 10.47
CA SER A 32 -24.54 21.81 9.30
C SER A 32 -25.95 21.44 8.83
N ILE A 33 -26.30 20.15 8.81
CA ILE A 33 -27.65 19.68 8.46
C ILE A 33 -28.69 20.26 9.45
N VAL A 34 -28.39 20.20 10.76
CA VAL A 34 -29.27 20.74 11.79
C VAL A 34 -29.55 22.25 11.59
N SER A 35 -28.60 23.00 11.05
CA SER A 35 -28.73 24.43 10.79
C SER A 35 -29.81 24.79 9.75
N PHE A 36 -30.24 23.83 8.89
CA PHE A 36 -31.31 24.03 7.92
C PHE A 36 -32.73 23.93 8.53
N PHE A 37 -32.81 23.45 9.75
CA PHE A 37 -34.09 23.34 10.43
C PHE A 37 -34.33 24.53 11.38
N ASP A 38 -35.60 24.82 11.67
CA ASP A 38 -35.95 25.82 12.67
C ASP A 38 -35.81 25.20 14.08
N VAL A 39 -34.66 25.46 14.69
CA VAL A 39 -34.28 24.92 16.00
C VAL A 39 -34.15 26.02 17.04
N PRO A 40 -34.38 25.72 18.34
CA PRO A 40 -34.18 26.66 19.42
C PRO A 40 -32.80 27.31 19.41
N ASN A 41 -32.70 28.58 19.80
CA ASN A 41 -31.42 29.32 19.81
C ASN A 41 -30.32 28.60 20.59
N GLY A 42 -30.64 27.91 21.69
CA GLY A 42 -29.65 27.13 22.44
C GLY A 42 -29.02 26.02 21.62
N VAL A 43 -29.80 25.30 20.81
CA VAL A 43 -29.29 24.26 19.91
C VAL A 43 -28.38 24.86 18.85
N ARG A 44 -28.77 26.01 18.30
CA ARG A 44 -27.98 26.73 17.28
C ARG A 44 -26.61 27.20 17.82
N VAL A 45 -26.60 27.79 19.03
CA VAL A 45 -25.37 28.21 19.70
C VAL A 45 -24.46 27.00 19.99
N THR A 46 -25.03 25.90 20.49
CA THR A 46 -24.28 24.68 20.75
C THR A 46 -23.64 24.12 19.47
N ALA A 47 -24.39 24.07 18.37
CA ALA A 47 -23.85 23.64 17.07
C ALA A 47 -22.67 24.51 16.63
N ILE A 48 -22.74 25.81 16.76
CA ILE A 48 -21.66 26.75 16.43
C ILE A 48 -20.41 26.46 17.30
N VAL A 49 -20.57 26.28 18.59
CA VAL A 49 -19.44 25.95 19.49
C VAL A 49 -18.80 24.62 19.09
N VAL A 50 -19.61 23.60 18.80
CA VAL A 50 -19.12 22.29 18.34
C VAL A 50 -18.33 22.44 17.04
N LEU A 51 -18.80 23.25 16.08
CA LEU A 51 -18.08 23.49 14.83
C LEU A 51 -16.69 24.10 15.07
N PHE A 52 -16.59 25.10 15.99
CA PHE A 52 -15.28 25.68 16.35
C PHE A 52 -14.35 24.66 17.00
N VAL A 53 -14.87 23.79 17.88
CA VAL A 53 -14.06 22.73 18.50
C VAL A 53 -13.60 21.71 17.45
N CYS A 54 -14.48 21.31 16.52
CA CYS A 54 -14.15 20.40 15.43
C CYS A 54 -13.13 20.95 14.44
N LEU A 55 -13.00 22.27 14.34
CA LEU A 55 -12.00 22.91 13.49
C LEU A 55 -10.56 22.58 13.94
N ILE A 56 -10.34 22.36 15.25
CA ILE A 56 -9.01 22.10 15.82
C ILE A 56 -8.36 20.86 15.21
N PRO A 57 -8.92 19.64 15.28
CA PRO A 57 -8.31 18.46 14.70
C PRO A 57 -8.19 18.55 13.17
N ILE A 58 -9.11 19.22 12.48
CA ILE A 58 -9.03 19.43 11.03
C ILE A 58 -7.81 20.31 10.68
N LEU A 59 -7.61 21.43 11.40
CA LEU A 59 -6.43 22.29 11.21
C LEU A 59 -5.13 21.58 11.57
N MET A 60 -5.14 20.74 12.61
CA MET A 60 -3.97 19.95 12.96
C MET A 60 -3.59 18.97 11.84
N CYS A 61 -4.56 18.35 11.15
CA CYS A 61 -4.28 17.49 9.99
C CYS A 61 -3.64 18.26 8.82
N SER A 62 -3.90 19.56 8.65
CA SER A 62 -3.23 20.35 7.62
C SER A 62 -1.72 20.47 7.84
N MET A 63 -1.24 20.28 9.06
CA MET A 63 0.18 20.30 9.42
C MET A 63 0.91 19.00 9.02
N PHE A 64 0.20 17.96 8.62
CA PHE A 64 0.82 16.72 8.14
C PHE A 64 1.42 16.85 6.74
N VAL A 65 0.99 17.81 5.96
CA VAL A 65 1.50 18.01 4.60
C VAL A 65 2.55 19.12 4.59
N ASN A 66 3.76 18.80 4.16
CA ASN A 66 4.81 19.79 3.92
C ASN A 66 5.20 19.82 2.45
N TRP A 67 4.63 20.75 1.71
CA TRP A 67 4.84 20.91 0.26
C TRP A 67 6.28 21.26 -0.16
N LYS A 68 7.15 21.60 0.80
CA LYS A 68 8.53 21.99 0.54
C LYS A 68 9.56 20.92 0.90
N LEU A 69 9.10 19.79 1.45
CA LEU A 69 9.95 18.72 1.91
C LEU A 69 9.78 17.51 1.00
N CYS A 70 10.88 17.02 0.42
CA CYS A 70 10.95 15.74 -0.23
C CYS A 70 11.60 14.74 0.72
N VAL A 71 11.06 13.51 0.74
CA VAL A 71 11.65 12.37 1.45
C VAL A 71 12.37 11.48 0.45
N PRO A 72 13.45 10.77 0.85
CA PRO A 72 14.22 9.92 -0.06
C PRO A 72 13.40 8.75 -0.63
N GLY A 73 12.49 8.15 0.16
CA GLY A 73 11.66 7.03 -0.28
C GLY A 73 12.46 5.76 -0.58
N ALA A 74 13.52 5.50 0.21
CA ALA A 74 14.38 4.37 -0.06
C ALA A 74 13.69 3.04 0.21
N ASN A 75 12.94 2.94 1.31
CA ASN A 75 12.10 1.79 1.59
C ASN A 75 10.75 1.91 0.88
N ASP A 76 10.11 3.05 0.97
CA ASP A 76 8.81 3.36 0.40
C ASP A 76 8.94 4.35 -0.79
N ASN A 77 9.10 3.82 -2.08
CA ASN A 77 9.12 2.38 -2.39
C ASN A 77 10.21 2.04 -3.41
N LEU A 78 11.44 2.51 -3.22
CA LEU A 78 12.54 2.10 -4.09
C LEU A 78 12.93 0.62 -3.87
N THR A 79 12.68 0.05 -2.69
CA THR A 79 12.90 -1.38 -2.45
C THR A 79 12.07 -2.25 -3.39
N GLY A 80 10.77 -1.99 -3.51
CA GLY A 80 9.87 -2.72 -4.42
C GLY A 80 10.24 -2.53 -5.88
N VAL A 81 10.58 -1.29 -6.28
CA VAL A 81 11.01 -0.99 -7.65
C VAL A 81 12.26 -1.78 -8.01
N PHE A 82 13.31 -1.73 -7.19
CA PHE A 82 14.56 -2.41 -7.49
C PHE A 82 14.47 -3.94 -7.31
N ALA A 83 13.62 -4.44 -6.40
CA ALA A 83 13.35 -5.87 -6.30
C ALA A 83 12.73 -6.40 -7.61
N SER A 84 11.72 -5.73 -8.13
CA SER A 84 11.09 -6.09 -9.40
C SER A 84 12.07 -6.02 -10.59
N MET A 85 12.88 -4.97 -10.66
CA MET A 85 13.92 -4.86 -11.69
C MET A 85 15.00 -5.95 -11.57
N SER A 86 15.31 -6.39 -10.34
CA SER A 86 16.30 -7.43 -10.07
C SER A 86 15.87 -8.80 -10.60
N VAL A 87 14.56 -9.09 -10.61
CA VAL A 87 13.99 -10.29 -11.25
C VAL A 87 14.39 -10.34 -12.73
N LEU A 88 14.12 -9.28 -13.49
CA LEU A 88 14.46 -9.22 -14.91
C LEU A 88 15.97 -9.29 -15.14
N ARG A 89 16.74 -8.61 -14.27
CA ARG A 89 18.21 -8.66 -14.35
C ARG A 89 18.76 -10.06 -14.11
N TYR A 90 18.22 -10.78 -13.12
CA TYR A 90 18.60 -12.16 -12.82
C TYR A 90 18.27 -13.09 -13.99
N MET A 91 17.06 -12.99 -14.54
CA MET A 91 16.65 -13.76 -15.72
C MET A 91 17.58 -13.50 -16.91
N ALA A 92 17.87 -12.24 -17.19
CA ALA A 92 18.76 -11.87 -18.30
C ALA A 92 20.20 -12.39 -18.10
N ALA A 93 20.76 -12.26 -16.88
CA ALA A 93 22.12 -12.70 -16.56
C ALA A 93 22.29 -14.24 -16.62
N ASN A 94 21.22 -14.98 -16.36
CA ASN A 94 21.22 -16.45 -16.39
C ASN A 94 20.62 -17.04 -17.69
N ASN A 95 20.31 -16.21 -18.68
CA ASN A 95 19.65 -16.59 -19.93
C ASN A 95 18.33 -17.36 -19.73
N ILE A 96 17.59 -17.03 -18.67
CA ILE A 96 16.28 -17.61 -18.39
C ILE A 96 15.25 -17.02 -19.35
N ARG A 97 14.50 -17.90 -19.99
CA ARG A 97 13.35 -17.55 -20.85
C ARG A 97 12.21 -18.48 -20.51
N PHE A 98 11.06 -17.91 -20.23
CA PHE A 98 9.84 -18.66 -20.03
C PHE A 98 9.21 -19.05 -21.37
N GLU A 99 8.48 -20.17 -21.38
CA GLU A 99 7.80 -20.67 -22.58
C GLU A 99 6.40 -20.09 -22.72
N ASN A 100 5.74 -19.84 -21.59
CA ASN A 100 4.32 -19.47 -21.55
C ASN A 100 4.08 -18.07 -20.96
N THR A 101 5.12 -17.43 -20.41
CA THR A 101 4.96 -16.23 -19.59
C THR A 101 5.88 -15.11 -20.05
N GLU A 102 5.34 -13.92 -20.17
CA GLU A 102 6.10 -12.68 -20.24
C GLU A 102 6.15 -12.02 -18.85
N VAL A 103 7.36 -11.70 -18.38
CA VAL A 103 7.55 -10.97 -17.11
C VAL A 103 7.78 -9.50 -17.42
N VAL A 104 6.88 -8.66 -16.93
CA VAL A 104 6.93 -7.21 -17.12
C VAL A 104 7.17 -6.52 -15.79
N CYS A 105 8.22 -5.70 -15.70
CA CYS A 105 8.47 -4.84 -14.55
C CYS A 105 7.88 -3.46 -14.83
N VAL A 106 6.95 -3.03 -13.99
CA VAL A 106 6.30 -1.72 -14.11
C VAL A 106 6.62 -0.88 -12.88
N SER A 107 7.30 0.25 -13.07
CA SER A 107 7.46 1.26 -12.02
C SER A 107 6.28 2.21 -12.08
N MET A 108 5.35 2.09 -11.13
CA MET A 108 4.17 2.94 -11.04
C MET A 108 4.54 4.33 -10.52
N ALA A 109 3.89 5.34 -11.07
CA ALA A 109 4.04 6.71 -10.65
C ALA A 109 2.80 7.18 -9.87
N CYS A 110 2.98 8.21 -9.03
CA CYS A 110 1.88 8.87 -8.32
C CYS A 110 1.05 7.92 -7.42
N GLU A 111 1.70 6.94 -6.81
CA GLU A 111 1.06 6.06 -5.81
C GLU A 111 0.56 6.91 -4.64
N GLU A 112 1.42 7.70 -4.00
CA GLU A 112 1.18 8.61 -2.89
C GLU A 112 0.12 9.70 -3.16
N ALA A 113 -0.18 9.93 -4.42
CA ALA A 113 -1.24 10.85 -4.84
C ALA A 113 -2.60 10.17 -5.03
N GLY A 114 -2.79 8.98 -4.45
CA GLY A 114 -4.01 8.19 -4.47
C GLY A 114 -4.05 7.16 -5.61
N LEU A 115 -2.98 6.40 -5.79
CA LEU A 115 -2.83 5.26 -6.72
C LEU A 115 -3.11 5.67 -8.18
N ARG A 116 -2.73 6.89 -8.57
CA ARG A 116 -3.13 7.44 -9.88
C ARG A 116 -2.48 6.69 -11.04
N GLY A 117 -1.20 6.32 -10.89
CA GLY A 117 -0.49 5.53 -11.90
C GLY A 117 -1.15 4.19 -12.14
N ALA A 118 -1.42 3.44 -11.07
CA ALA A 118 -2.08 2.15 -11.14
C ALA A 118 -3.49 2.23 -11.75
N LYS A 119 -4.27 3.25 -11.38
CA LYS A 119 -5.60 3.49 -11.94
C LYS A 119 -5.57 3.75 -13.45
N GLU A 120 -4.62 4.53 -13.93
CA GLU A 120 -4.48 4.78 -15.38
C GLU A 120 -3.86 3.57 -16.11
N TYR A 121 -2.95 2.85 -15.44
CA TYR A 121 -2.39 1.61 -15.99
C TYR A 121 -3.48 0.56 -16.24
N VAL A 122 -4.27 0.22 -15.24
CA VAL A 122 -5.33 -0.78 -15.38
C VAL A 122 -6.40 -0.34 -16.40
N LYS A 123 -6.77 0.92 -16.41
CA LYS A 123 -7.72 1.46 -17.37
C LYS A 123 -7.25 1.32 -18.83
N LYS A 124 -5.94 1.42 -19.04
CA LYS A 124 -5.33 1.30 -20.37
C LYS A 124 -5.11 -0.16 -20.77
N HIS A 125 -4.69 -1.02 -19.84
CA HIS A 125 -4.19 -2.36 -20.16
C HIS A 125 -5.11 -3.51 -19.71
N CYS A 126 -6.21 -3.23 -18.97
CA CYS A 126 -7.16 -4.27 -18.61
C CYS A 126 -7.90 -4.78 -19.86
N GLY A 127 -7.81 -6.09 -20.11
CA GLY A 127 -8.40 -6.73 -21.27
C GLY A 127 -7.65 -6.51 -22.59
N GLU A 128 -6.45 -5.96 -22.54
CA GLU A 128 -5.58 -5.84 -23.72
C GLU A 128 -5.09 -7.25 -24.10
N ASP A 129 -5.22 -7.59 -25.38
CA ASP A 129 -4.73 -8.83 -26.02
C ASP A 129 -5.34 -10.17 -25.52
N ASP A 130 -6.42 -10.17 -24.75
CA ASP A 130 -7.05 -11.38 -24.16
C ASP A 130 -6.06 -12.30 -23.39
N VAL A 131 -4.97 -11.72 -22.88
CA VAL A 131 -3.94 -12.45 -22.12
C VAL A 131 -4.26 -12.39 -20.63
N GLU A 132 -4.22 -13.56 -19.96
CA GLU A 132 -4.30 -13.57 -18.50
C GLU A 132 -3.10 -12.83 -17.91
N THR A 133 -3.37 -11.79 -17.14
CA THR A 133 -2.35 -10.97 -16.50
C THR A 133 -2.53 -11.00 -14.99
N VAL A 134 -1.43 -11.28 -14.28
CA VAL A 134 -1.37 -11.23 -12.83
C VAL A 134 -0.42 -10.13 -12.41
N PHE A 135 -0.89 -9.21 -11.58
CA PHE A 135 -0.10 -8.14 -11.02
C PHE A 135 0.36 -8.50 -9.59
N VAL A 136 1.66 -8.48 -9.37
CA VAL A 136 2.25 -8.63 -8.04
C VAL A 136 2.84 -7.28 -7.62
N GLY A 137 2.10 -6.55 -6.78
CA GLY A 137 2.60 -5.31 -6.19
C GLY A 137 3.67 -5.60 -5.15
N THR A 138 4.80 -4.89 -5.23
CA THR A 138 5.86 -4.99 -4.24
C THR A 138 6.02 -3.67 -3.53
N ASP A 139 6.02 -3.71 -2.18
CA ASP A 139 6.02 -2.50 -1.39
C ASP A 139 6.79 -2.67 -0.07
N THR A 140 7.56 -1.63 0.30
CA THR A 140 8.20 -1.50 1.63
C THR A 140 8.95 -2.76 2.11
N LEU A 141 9.90 -3.29 1.33
CA LEU A 141 10.63 -4.54 1.64
C LEU A 141 11.80 -4.29 2.62
N ARG A 142 11.52 -3.94 3.89
CA ARG A 142 12.54 -3.69 4.89
C ARG A 142 12.48 -4.61 6.10
N ASP A 143 11.34 -4.72 6.76
CA ASP A 143 11.22 -5.41 8.03
C ASP A 143 10.67 -6.82 7.80
N PHE A 144 11.53 -7.83 7.87
CA PHE A 144 11.16 -9.21 7.54
C PHE A 144 10.03 -9.75 8.41
N ASP A 145 9.98 -9.38 9.69
CA ASP A 145 8.95 -9.83 10.62
C ASP A 145 7.54 -9.32 10.23
N ASP A 146 7.47 -8.25 9.44
CA ASP A 146 6.23 -7.67 8.92
C ASP A 146 5.95 -8.13 7.47
N MET A 147 6.82 -8.97 6.90
CA MET A 147 6.67 -9.42 5.52
C MET A 147 5.52 -10.42 5.38
N GLY A 148 4.70 -10.23 4.37
CA GLY A 148 3.53 -11.08 4.13
C GLY A 148 3.02 -11.02 2.70
N VAL A 149 2.14 -11.98 2.39
CA VAL A 149 1.33 -11.97 1.17
C VAL A 149 0.01 -11.29 1.49
N TYR A 150 -0.16 -10.10 0.98
CA TYR A 150 -1.32 -9.26 1.27
C TYR A 150 -2.48 -9.65 0.35
N ASN A 151 -3.46 -10.33 0.90
CA ASN A 151 -4.69 -10.75 0.21
C ASN A 151 -5.88 -9.79 0.46
N LYS A 152 -5.64 -8.73 1.23
CA LYS A 152 -6.57 -7.62 1.47
C LYS A 152 -5.80 -6.30 1.48
N ASP A 153 -6.41 -5.28 0.93
CA ASP A 153 -5.83 -3.96 0.75
C ASP A 153 -6.82 -2.85 1.10
N MET A 154 -6.41 -1.59 0.97
CA MET A 154 -7.21 -0.41 1.27
C MET A 154 -7.84 -0.50 2.67
N THR A 155 -6.97 -0.62 3.67
CA THR A 155 -7.37 -0.80 5.08
C THR A 155 -8.33 -2.01 5.25
N GLY A 156 -8.08 -3.10 4.49
CA GLY A 156 -8.84 -4.34 4.52
C GLY A 156 -10.18 -4.32 3.78
N THR A 157 -10.52 -3.24 3.09
CA THR A 157 -11.80 -3.10 2.38
C THR A 157 -11.80 -3.70 0.98
N VAL A 158 -10.63 -3.82 0.34
CA VAL A 158 -10.44 -4.44 -0.97
C VAL A 158 -9.90 -5.84 -0.79
N LYS A 159 -10.60 -6.84 -1.30
CA LYS A 159 -10.10 -8.21 -1.39
C LYS A 159 -9.29 -8.34 -2.67
N LEU A 160 -8.04 -8.75 -2.56
CA LEU A 160 -7.18 -9.06 -3.69
C LEU A 160 -7.49 -10.46 -4.25
N ASP A 161 -6.95 -10.78 -5.41
CA ASP A 161 -7.24 -12.04 -6.10
C ASP A 161 -6.75 -13.25 -5.29
N LYS A 162 -7.64 -14.23 -5.12
CA LYS A 162 -7.39 -15.41 -4.27
C LYS A 162 -6.35 -16.34 -4.90
N GLN A 163 -6.41 -16.54 -6.21
CA GLN A 163 -5.49 -17.45 -6.93
C GLN A 163 -4.09 -16.85 -6.96
N ALA A 164 -3.98 -15.54 -7.27
CA ALA A 164 -2.71 -14.82 -7.23
C ALA A 164 -2.10 -14.83 -5.82
N ALA A 165 -2.91 -14.62 -4.78
CA ALA A 165 -2.43 -14.68 -3.40
C ALA A 165 -1.97 -16.10 -3.00
N ALA A 166 -2.69 -17.14 -3.42
CA ALA A 166 -2.29 -18.53 -3.18
C ALA A 166 -0.97 -18.87 -3.89
N MET A 167 -0.80 -18.41 -5.13
CA MET A 167 0.43 -18.61 -5.90
C MET A 167 1.65 -17.95 -5.22
N VAL A 168 1.55 -16.68 -4.84
CA VAL A 168 2.67 -15.97 -4.17
C VAL A 168 2.96 -16.59 -2.79
N LYS A 169 1.91 -17.03 -2.06
CA LYS A 169 2.08 -17.75 -0.80
C LYS A 169 2.84 -19.05 -1.01
N HIS A 170 2.46 -19.86 -1.99
CA HIS A 170 3.14 -21.11 -2.31
C HIS A 170 4.59 -20.86 -2.77
N ALA A 171 4.83 -19.86 -3.60
CA ALA A 171 6.17 -19.43 -3.97
C ALA A 171 7.02 -19.06 -2.76
N SER A 172 6.43 -18.37 -1.76
CA SER A 172 7.14 -18.05 -0.51
C SER A 172 7.52 -19.31 0.28
N ASP A 173 6.67 -20.34 0.24
CA ASP A 173 6.92 -21.61 0.93
C ASP A 173 8.02 -22.41 0.25
N ILE A 174 8.02 -22.45 -1.10
CA ILE A 174 9.10 -23.07 -1.91
C ILE A 174 10.43 -22.36 -1.64
N ALA A 175 10.43 -21.03 -1.59
CA ALA A 175 11.62 -20.23 -1.28
C ALA A 175 12.08 -20.34 0.19
N GLY A 176 11.30 -21.03 1.05
CA GLY A 176 11.65 -21.32 2.45
C GLY A 176 11.29 -20.21 3.44
N TYR A 177 10.51 -19.22 3.04
CA TYR A 177 10.17 -18.08 3.90
C TYR A 177 8.85 -18.25 4.67
N ASN A 178 7.91 -19.06 4.15
CA ASN A 178 6.62 -19.40 4.80
C ASN A 178 5.82 -18.17 5.25
N LEU A 179 5.68 -17.16 4.40
CA LEU A 179 5.04 -15.91 4.74
C LEU A 179 3.56 -16.08 5.11
N PRO A 180 3.04 -15.32 6.08
CA PRO A 180 1.63 -15.31 6.40
C PRO A 180 0.81 -14.56 5.35
N TYR A 181 -0.50 -14.83 5.29
CA TYR A 181 -1.43 -13.90 4.68
C TYR A 181 -1.60 -12.67 5.57
N SER A 182 -1.61 -11.50 4.94
CA SER A 182 -1.71 -10.21 5.62
C SER A 182 -2.76 -9.30 4.99
N SER A 183 -3.03 -8.21 5.66
CA SER A 183 -3.92 -7.15 5.18
C SER A 183 -3.22 -5.80 5.35
N VAL A 184 -3.31 -4.94 4.37
CA VAL A 184 -2.89 -3.54 4.53
C VAL A 184 -3.74 -2.93 5.64
N PHE A 185 -3.10 -2.65 6.76
CA PHE A 185 -3.78 -2.13 7.95
C PHE A 185 -4.08 -0.63 7.82
N PHE A 186 -3.16 0.10 7.21
CA PHE A 186 -3.26 1.56 7.04
C PHE A 186 -2.82 1.95 5.62
N GLY A 187 -3.65 2.72 4.94
CA GLY A 187 -3.36 3.13 3.56
C GLY A 187 -3.85 2.13 2.51
N SER A 188 -3.18 2.11 1.41
CA SER A 188 -3.47 1.25 0.26
C SER A 188 -2.22 1.13 -0.60
N SER A 189 -2.11 0.05 -1.38
CA SER A 189 -1.07 -0.13 -2.39
C SER A 189 -1.65 -0.08 -3.81
N ASP A 190 -0.79 -0.03 -4.80
CA ASP A 190 -1.18 -0.08 -6.21
C ASP A 190 -1.98 -1.34 -6.56
N ALA A 191 -1.76 -2.47 -5.84
CA ALA A 191 -2.51 -3.70 -6.05
C ALA A 191 -4.02 -3.52 -5.84
N ALA A 192 -4.44 -2.66 -4.90
CA ALA A 192 -5.86 -2.36 -4.71
C ALA A 192 -6.49 -1.70 -5.93
N ALA A 193 -5.81 -0.72 -6.54
CA ALA A 193 -6.33 -0.03 -7.73
C ALA A 193 -6.37 -0.96 -8.95
N ILE A 194 -5.35 -1.80 -9.12
CA ILE A 194 -5.29 -2.82 -10.17
C ILE A 194 -6.45 -3.82 -10.02
N GLN A 195 -6.67 -4.34 -8.81
CA GLN A 195 -7.77 -5.27 -8.52
C GLN A 195 -9.14 -4.62 -8.74
N GLN A 196 -9.33 -3.40 -8.28
CA GLN A 196 -10.58 -2.65 -8.49
C GLN A 196 -10.85 -2.34 -9.96
N GLY A 197 -9.80 -2.22 -10.76
CA GLY A 197 -9.89 -2.01 -12.20
C GLY A 197 -10.15 -3.28 -13.02
N GLY A 198 -10.20 -4.46 -12.38
CA GLY A 198 -10.59 -5.72 -13.02
C GLY A 198 -9.43 -6.64 -13.41
N MET A 199 -8.18 -6.29 -13.09
CA MET A 199 -7.04 -7.20 -13.25
C MET A 199 -6.78 -7.98 -11.96
N LYS A 200 -6.31 -9.22 -12.07
CA LYS A 200 -5.92 -10.03 -10.90
C LYS A 200 -4.69 -9.44 -10.23
N ALA A 201 -4.78 -9.14 -8.94
CA ALA A 201 -3.69 -8.53 -8.19
C ALA A 201 -3.50 -9.14 -6.81
N VAL A 202 -2.25 -9.14 -6.35
CA VAL A 202 -1.80 -9.50 -5.01
C VAL A 202 -0.68 -8.54 -4.62
N ALA A 203 -0.42 -8.32 -3.33
CA ALA A 203 0.75 -7.58 -2.90
C ALA A 203 1.68 -8.44 -2.04
N LEU A 204 2.98 -8.25 -2.25
CA LEU A 204 4.08 -8.77 -1.44
C LEU A 204 4.75 -7.57 -0.78
N ALA A 205 4.62 -7.44 0.52
CA ALA A 205 5.10 -6.27 1.24
C ALA A 205 5.56 -6.62 2.66
N ALA A 206 6.29 -5.70 3.28
CA ALA A 206 6.72 -5.76 4.68
C ALA A 206 6.27 -4.49 5.40
N MET A 207 4.97 -4.29 5.46
CA MET A 207 4.34 -3.09 6.05
C MET A 207 4.11 -3.29 7.55
N ASP A 208 4.77 -2.49 8.37
CA ASP A 208 4.46 -2.40 9.80
C ASP A 208 3.01 -1.92 10.00
N PRO A 209 2.17 -2.67 10.72
CA PRO A 209 0.80 -2.25 11.04
C PRO A 209 0.75 -0.97 11.90
N THR A 210 1.82 -0.64 12.60
CA THR A 210 2.03 0.67 13.21
C THR A 210 3.18 1.35 12.49
N PRO A 211 2.93 2.23 11.50
CA PRO A 211 3.97 2.74 10.62
C PRO A 211 5.26 3.09 11.36
N ALA A 212 6.37 2.57 10.85
CA ALA A 212 7.68 2.77 11.44
C ALA A 212 8.06 4.26 11.45
N ARG A 213 8.88 4.68 12.41
CA ARG A 213 9.18 6.12 12.59
C ARG A 213 9.93 6.78 11.44
N TYR A 214 10.48 6.01 10.53
CA TYR A 214 11.11 6.52 9.29
C TYR A 214 10.11 6.69 8.14
N TYR A 215 8.96 6.00 8.20
CA TYR A 215 7.95 5.99 7.13
C TYR A 215 7.46 7.41 6.80
N HIS A 216 7.48 7.75 5.52
CA HIS A 216 7.16 9.09 5.00
C HIS A 216 7.98 10.22 5.64
N THR A 217 9.22 9.96 6.05
CA THR A 217 10.12 10.96 6.65
C THR A 217 11.46 10.97 5.93
N ARG A 218 12.29 11.99 6.23
CA ARG A 218 13.68 12.06 5.72
C ARG A 218 14.59 10.95 6.27
N GLY A 219 14.10 10.17 7.24
CA GLY A 219 14.78 8.98 7.74
C GLY A 219 14.61 7.75 6.88
N ASP A 220 13.78 7.81 5.82
CA ASP A 220 13.64 6.72 4.85
C ASP A 220 14.78 6.76 3.83
N THR A 221 15.95 6.32 4.27
CA THR A 221 17.23 6.40 3.55
C THR A 221 17.80 5.01 3.27
N ALA A 222 18.71 4.92 2.29
CA ALA A 222 19.29 3.65 1.85
C ALA A 222 20.10 2.92 2.95
N ASP A 223 20.69 3.65 3.89
CA ASP A 223 21.41 3.09 5.04
C ASP A 223 20.48 2.53 6.12
N ASN A 224 19.17 2.74 5.98
CA ASN A 224 18.14 2.22 6.86
C ASN A 224 17.37 1.03 6.25
N LEU A 225 17.94 0.33 5.27
CA LEU A 225 17.35 -0.84 4.62
C LEU A 225 17.92 -2.14 5.19
N ASP A 226 17.15 -3.23 5.08
CA ASP A 226 17.63 -4.59 5.32
C ASP A 226 17.77 -5.36 4.00
N PRO A 227 19.02 -5.60 3.53
CA PRO A 227 19.26 -6.36 2.30
C PRO A 227 18.69 -7.78 2.31
N LYS A 228 18.55 -8.41 3.49
CA LYS A 228 18.00 -9.78 3.61
C LYS A 228 16.51 -9.82 3.29
N THR A 229 15.77 -8.82 3.72
CA THR A 229 14.34 -8.71 3.40
C THR A 229 14.12 -8.42 1.92
N ILE A 230 14.97 -7.57 1.33
CA ILE A 230 14.95 -7.31 -0.12
C ILE A 230 15.29 -8.59 -0.91
N GLU A 231 16.30 -9.34 -0.49
CA GLU A 231 16.67 -10.63 -1.08
C GLU A 231 15.52 -11.63 -1.00
N ALA A 232 14.84 -11.73 0.15
CA ALA A 232 13.67 -12.58 0.30
C ALA A 232 12.56 -12.19 -0.68
N GLY A 233 12.28 -10.89 -0.83
CA GLY A 233 11.33 -10.38 -1.82
C GLY A 233 11.70 -10.79 -3.26
N ILE A 234 12.95 -10.63 -3.66
CA ILE A 234 13.44 -11.01 -4.99
C ILE A 234 13.27 -12.52 -5.22
N ASN A 235 13.64 -13.35 -4.24
CA ASN A 235 13.54 -14.80 -4.35
C ASN A 235 12.08 -15.25 -4.50
N ILE A 236 11.16 -14.67 -3.71
CA ILE A 236 9.73 -14.99 -3.81
C ILE A 236 9.17 -14.56 -5.17
N LEU A 237 9.55 -13.39 -5.68
CA LEU A 237 9.11 -12.93 -6.99
C LEU A 237 9.63 -13.84 -8.13
N LEU A 238 10.87 -14.31 -8.03
CA LEU A 238 11.44 -15.28 -8.99
C LEU A 238 10.66 -16.60 -8.94
N GLU A 239 10.45 -17.18 -7.76
CA GLU A 239 9.66 -18.41 -7.60
C GLU A 239 8.23 -18.23 -8.09
N THR A 240 7.63 -17.07 -7.84
CA THR A 240 6.29 -16.74 -8.36
C THR A 240 6.27 -16.78 -9.89
N ALA A 241 7.28 -16.22 -10.54
CA ALA A 241 7.37 -16.21 -11.99
C ALA A 241 7.59 -17.62 -12.57
N PHE A 242 8.46 -18.44 -11.94
CA PHE A 242 8.66 -19.84 -12.33
C PHE A 242 7.39 -20.67 -12.15
N LEU A 243 6.70 -20.50 -11.02
CA LEU A 243 5.48 -21.23 -10.70
C LEU A 243 4.35 -20.85 -11.69
N TYR A 244 4.21 -19.57 -12.00
CA TYR A 244 3.22 -19.11 -12.98
C TYR A 244 3.49 -19.66 -14.38
N ASP A 245 4.73 -19.67 -14.83
CA ASP A 245 5.10 -20.22 -16.16
C ASP A 245 4.82 -21.71 -16.27
N SER A 246 5.09 -22.49 -15.22
CA SER A 246 4.94 -23.94 -15.22
C SER A 246 3.53 -24.43 -14.95
N GLU A 247 2.76 -23.71 -14.14
CA GLU A 247 1.50 -24.20 -13.59
C GLU A 247 0.30 -23.27 -13.83
N GLY A 248 0.54 -21.98 -14.13
CA GLY A 248 -0.50 -20.95 -14.20
C GLY A 248 -1.16 -20.70 -12.84
N LEU A 249 -2.31 -20.04 -12.85
CA LEU A 249 -3.09 -19.80 -11.64
C LEU A 249 -3.94 -21.03 -11.29
N LYS A 250 -3.95 -21.40 -10.02
CA LYS A 250 -4.76 -22.49 -9.45
C LYS A 250 -5.57 -22.00 -8.25
N ASP A 251 -6.63 -22.71 -7.93
CA ASP A 251 -7.41 -22.47 -6.72
C ASP A 251 -6.67 -22.92 -5.45
N GLU A 252 -5.81 -23.95 -5.57
CA GLU A 252 -4.99 -24.53 -4.49
C GLU A 252 -3.64 -24.96 -5.06
N TYR A 253 -2.59 -24.73 -4.27
CA TYR A 253 -1.21 -25.13 -4.54
C TYR A 253 -0.71 -26.08 -3.46
#